data_e3797327d877667fab2955e970c80d87
#
_entry.id   e3797327d877667fab2955e970c80d87
#
_cell.length_a   1.000
_cell.length_b   1.000
_cell.length_c   1.000
_cell.angle_alpha   90.00
_cell.angle_beta   90.00
_cell.angle_gamma   90.00
#
_symmetry.space_group_name_H-M   'P 1'
#
loop_
_entity.id
_entity.type
_entity.pdbx_description
1 polymer ?
#
loop_
_entity_poly.entity_id
_entity_poly.type
_entity_poly.pdbx_seq_one_letter_code
_entity_poly.pdbx_strand_id
1 'polypeptide(L)'
;MNTRRWREFSRHVLLALLFIPLHACTPADDPPISLTQAYFFTESLKQIEAGGRQLQAPDLDEAGLKAALAMLDQGLRLAFQVERDGLDRLDLRLGKNYQRYFIEGVENYRLGIEAGDETQQQEGLRLLARWAEFWSQEGEAIQAKLQPD
;
A
#
# COMPACT_ATOMS: atom_id res chain seq x y z
N MET A 1 43.83 -36.94 -50.04
CA MET A 1 43.34 -36.07 -48.97
C MET A 1 41.96 -35.54 -49.36
N ASN A 2 40.97 -35.83 -48.59
CA ASN A 2 39.56 -35.87 -48.99
C ASN A 2 38.88 -34.51 -48.76
N THR A 3 38.78 -33.71 -49.80
CA THR A 3 38.21 -32.33 -49.80
C THR A 3 36.67 -32.26 -49.60
N ARG A 4 36.02 -33.42 -49.57
CA ARG A 4 34.54 -33.48 -49.32
C ARG A 4 34.17 -33.30 -47.89
N ARG A 5 35.05 -33.58 -46.92
CA ARG A 5 34.73 -33.49 -45.46
C ARG A 5 34.72 -32.07 -44.95
N TRP A 6 35.38 -31.14 -45.63
CA TRP A 6 35.44 -29.70 -45.21
C TRP A 6 34.21 -28.89 -45.67
N ARG A 7 33.49 -29.37 -46.70
CA ARG A 7 32.31 -28.66 -47.21
C ARG A 7 31.04 -28.92 -46.35
N GLU A 8 30.98 -30.03 -45.67
CA GLU A 8 29.84 -30.34 -44.81
C GLU A 8 29.96 -29.69 -43.42
N PHE A 9 31.15 -29.49 -42.92
CA PHE A 9 31.39 -28.83 -41.66
C PHE A 9 31.03 -27.34 -41.68
N SER A 10 31.17 -26.69 -42.85
CA SER A 10 30.92 -25.26 -43.02
C SER A 10 29.42 -24.94 -43.12
N ARG A 11 28.55 -25.92 -43.50
CA ARG A 11 27.13 -25.70 -43.63
C ARG A 11 26.36 -25.80 -42.32
N HIS A 12 26.88 -26.51 -41.34
CA HIS A 12 26.23 -26.70 -40.03
C HIS A 12 26.61 -25.62 -39.04
N VAL A 13 27.74 -24.93 -39.23
CA VAL A 13 28.15 -23.82 -38.33
C VAL A 13 27.45 -22.51 -38.69
N LEU A 14 26.98 -22.33 -39.93
CA LEU A 14 26.31 -21.10 -40.37
C LEU A 14 24.81 -21.05 -40.03
N LEU A 15 24.22 -22.22 -39.72
CA LEU A 15 22.80 -22.29 -39.35
C LEU A 15 22.55 -22.17 -37.82
N ALA A 16 23.61 -22.24 -37.00
CA ALA A 16 23.48 -22.15 -35.56
C ALA A 16 23.55 -20.70 -35.02
N LEU A 17 23.82 -19.71 -35.87
CA LEU A 17 23.97 -18.30 -35.47
C LEU A 17 22.71 -17.44 -35.69
N LEU A 18 21.59 -18.04 -36.12
CA LEU A 18 20.33 -17.29 -36.40
C LEU A 18 19.22 -17.53 -35.35
N PHE A 19 19.49 -18.29 -34.30
CA PHE A 19 18.63 -18.34 -33.12
C PHE A 19 19.24 -17.53 -31.98
N ILE A 20 19.35 -16.22 -32.16
CA ILE A 20 19.32 -15.32 -31.02
C ILE A 20 17.87 -15.39 -30.54
N PRO A 21 17.54 -15.96 -29.37
CA PRO A 21 16.24 -15.76 -28.81
C PRO A 21 16.14 -14.24 -28.63
N LEU A 22 15.24 -13.60 -29.40
CA LEU A 22 14.68 -12.33 -29.01
C LEU A 22 14.09 -12.62 -27.62
N HIS A 23 14.84 -12.33 -26.58
CA HIS A 23 14.28 -12.12 -25.27
C HIS A 23 13.33 -10.93 -25.50
N ALA A 24 12.06 -11.26 -25.74
CA ALA A 24 11.02 -10.30 -25.60
C ALA A 24 11.26 -9.70 -24.22
N CYS A 25 11.69 -8.43 -24.18
CA CYS A 25 11.55 -7.62 -22.99
C CYS A 25 10.07 -7.73 -22.66
N THR A 26 9.71 -8.62 -21.74
CA THR A 26 8.44 -8.50 -21.04
C THR A 26 8.49 -7.08 -20.50
N PRO A 27 7.55 -6.19 -20.90
CA PRO A 27 7.46 -4.89 -20.26
C PRO A 27 7.46 -5.20 -18.76
N ALA A 28 8.39 -4.61 -18.01
CA ALA A 28 8.33 -4.67 -16.57
C ALA A 28 6.93 -4.15 -16.25
N ASP A 29 6.07 -5.01 -15.69
CA ASP A 29 4.73 -4.62 -15.31
C ASP A 29 4.89 -3.39 -14.41
N ASP A 30 4.36 -2.25 -14.86
CA ASP A 30 4.40 -1.03 -14.06
C ASP A 30 3.83 -1.37 -12.69
N PRO A 31 4.48 -0.94 -11.60
CA PRO A 31 4.00 -1.26 -10.27
C PRO A 31 2.54 -0.79 -10.15
N PRO A 32 1.67 -1.58 -9.51
CA PRO A 32 0.23 -1.30 -9.45
C PRO A 32 -0.08 0.06 -8.81
N ILE A 33 0.87 0.60 -8.05
CA ILE A 33 0.80 1.91 -7.41
C ILE A 33 2.19 2.58 -7.48
N SER A 34 2.25 3.90 -7.68
CA SER A 34 3.52 4.63 -7.68
C SER A 34 4.19 4.59 -6.29
N LEU A 35 5.52 4.67 -6.24
CA LEU A 35 6.27 4.71 -4.97
C LEU A 35 5.80 5.84 -4.05
N THR A 36 5.44 6.99 -4.61
CA THR A 36 4.92 8.13 -3.84
C THR A 36 3.56 7.80 -3.21
N GLN A 37 2.67 7.17 -3.96
CA GLN A 37 1.36 6.76 -3.46
C GLN A 37 1.48 5.63 -2.42
N ALA A 38 2.37 4.67 -2.65
CA ALA A 38 2.69 3.61 -1.69
C ALA A 38 3.24 4.20 -0.37
N TYR A 39 4.11 5.21 -0.46
CA TYR A 39 4.63 5.94 0.69
C TYR A 39 3.50 6.64 1.46
N PHE A 40 2.64 7.42 0.80
CA PHE A 40 1.53 8.11 1.48
C PHE A 40 0.59 7.13 2.16
N PHE A 41 0.23 6.04 1.48
CA PHE A 41 -0.61 4.99 2.06
C PHE A 41 0.03 4.37 3.30
N THR A 42 1.26 3.86 3.19
CA THR A 42 1.95 3.18 4.28
C THR A 42 2.20 4.11 5.47
N GLU A 43 2.65 5.35 5.21
CA GLU A 43 2.97 6.31 6.27
C GLU A 43 1.71 6.82 6.96
N SER A 44 0.58 6.97 6.25
CA SER A 44 -0.70 7.31 6.88
C SER A 44 -1.14 6.25 7.89
N LEU A 45 -1.00 4.96 7.54
CA LEU A 45 -1.31 3.86 8.45
C LEU A 45 -0.45 3.91 9.71
N LYS A 46 0.87 4.13 9.56
CA LYS A 46 1.81 4.21 10.69
C LYS A 46 1.51 5.37 11.62
N GLN A 47 1.27 6.56 11.08
CA GLN A 47 0.98 7.76 11.88
C GLN A 47 -0.31 7.59 12.68
N ILE A 48 -1.36 7.07 12.05
CA ILE A 48 -2.64 6.84 12.71
C ILE A 48 -2.54 5.74 13.77
N GLU A 49 -1.83 4.66 13.49
CA GLU A 49 -1.56 3.62 14.49
C GLU A 49 -0.77 4.16 15.69
N ALA A 50 0.25 4.99 15.45
CA ALA A 50 1.03 5.61 16.51
C ALA A 50 0.18 6.54 17.38
N GLY A 51 -0.66 7.40 16.76
CA GLY A 51 -1.60 8.26 17.46
C GLY A 51 -2.63 7.46 18.26
N GLY A 52 -3.19 6.41 17.67
CA GLY A 52 -4.14 5.50 18.33
C GLY A 52 -3.54 4.79 19.55
N ARG A 53 -2.30 4.32 19.46
CA ARG A 53 -1.56 3.74 20.61
C ARG A 53 -1.33 4.76 21.71
N GLN A 54 -0.95 5.99 21.35
CA GLN A 54 -0.76 7.07 22.31
C GLN A 54 -2.04 7.40 23.08
N LEU A 55 -3.21 7.41 22.40
CA LEU A 55 -4.51 7.64 23.03
C LEU A 55 -4.91 6.55 24.03
N GLN A 56 -4.34 5.35 23.92
CA GLN A 56 -4.59 4.21 24.80
C GLN A 56 -3.61 4.13 25.98
N ALA A 57 -2.66 5.06 26.09
CA ALA A 57 -1.70 5.08 27.17
C ALA A 57 -2.42 5.28 28.52
N PRO A 58 -2.10 4.47 29.57
CA PRO A 58 -2.81 4.53 30.85
C PRO A 58 -2.57 5.83 31.62
N ASP A 59 -1.50 6.54 31.30
CA ASP A 59 -1.05 7.80 31.91
C ASP A 59 -1.13 8.97 30.91
N LEU A 60 -2.13 8.94 30.04
CA LEU A 60 -2.34 9.99 29.03
C LEU A 60 -2.66 11.33 29.72
N ASP A 61 -1.71 12.25 29.63
CA ASP A 61 -1.87 13.63 30.05
C ASP A 61 -2.31 14.55 28.89
N GLU A 62 -2.53 15.82 29.19
CA GLU A 62 -2.94 16.80 28.15
C GLU A 62 -1.90 16.93 27.02
N ALA A 63 -0.60 16.88 27.34
CA ALA A 63 0.46 16.95 26.34
C ALA A 63 0.46 15.70 25.46
N GLY A 64 0.28 14.53 26.03
CA GLY A 64 0.14 13.25 25.34
C GLY A 64 -1.10 13.21 24.45
N LEU A 65 -2.23 13.72 24.93
CA LEU A 65 -3.46 13.84 24.14
C LEU A 65 -3.24 14.74 22.91
N LYS A 66 -2.63 15.92 23.12
CA LYS A 66 -2.32 16.83 22.02
C LYS A 66 -1.38 16.22 21.00
N ALA A 67 -0.35 15.50 21.46
CA ALA A 67 0.58 14.80 20.58
C ALA A 67 -0.11 13.70 19.77
N ALA A 68 -0.97 12.92 20.41
CA ALA A 68 -1.73 11.86 19.74
C ALA A 68 -2.67 12.42 18.65
N LEU A 69 -3.41 13.49 18.96
CA LEU A 69 -4.28 14.16 18.00
C LEU A 69 -3.49 14.73 16.81
N ALA A 70 -2.28 15.28 17.05
CA ALA A 70 -1.41 15.75 15.99
C ALA A 70 -0.92 14.61 15.07
N MET A 71 -0.65 13.42 15.62
CA MET A 71 -0.31 12.22 14.82
C MET A 71 -1.50 11.78 13.96
N LEU A 72 -2.72 11.74 14.52
CA LEU A 72 -3.92 11.42 13.74
C LEU A 72 -4.13 12.42 12.60
N ASP A 73 -3.98 13.69 12.85
CA ASP A 73 -4.13 14.76 11.88
C ASP A 73 -3.05 14.67 10.77
N GLN A 74 -1.79 14.37 11.14
CA GLN A 74 -0.73 14.12 10.17
C GLN A 74 -1.03 12.90 9.32
N GLY A 75 -1.50 11.82 9.91
CA GLY A 75 -1.88 10.61 9.20
C GLY A 75 -3.02 10.86 8.22
N LEU A 76 -4.05 11.63 8.61
CA LEU A 76 -5.15 12.04 7.72
C LEU A 76 -4.65 12.89 6.54
N ARG A 77 -3.75 13.86 6.78
CA ARG A 77 -3.16 14.65 5.68
C ARG A 77 -2.45 13.77 4.63
N LEU A 78 -1.74 12.74 5.07
CA LEU A 78 -1.12 11.77 4.17
C LEU A 78 -2.18 10.90 3.48
N ALA A 79 -3.19 10.46 4.22
CA ALA A 79 -4.27 9.63 3.69
C ALA A 79 -5.05 10.31 2.56
N PHE A 80 -5.29 11.61 2.65
CA PHE A 80 -5.95 12.40 1.61
C PHE A 80 -5.10 12.59 0.34
N GLN A 81 -3.78 12.30 0.38
CA GLN A 81 -2.92 12.31 -0.82
C GLN A 81 -2.98 10.99 -1.59
N VAL A 82 -3.60 9.96 -1.02
CA VAL A 82 -3.67 8.64 -1.65
C VAL A 82 -4.79 8.59 -2.68
N GLU A 83 -4.42 8.26 -3.92
CA GLU A 83 -5.38 8.11 -5.00
C GLU A 83 -6.09 6.77 -4.93
N ARG A 84 -7.41 6.82 -4.96
CA ARG A 84 -8.26 5.63 -4.87
C ARG A 84 -7.96 4.61 -5.97
N ASP A 85 -7.79 5.06 -7.21
CA ASP A 85 -7.55 4.17 -8.36
C ASP A 85 -6.25 3.38 -8.21
N GLY A 86 -5.22 3.96 -7.55
CA GLY A 86 -4.01 3.26 -7.20
C GLY A 86 -4.25 2.12 -6.22
N LEU A 87 -5.05 2.37 -5.20
CA LEU A 87 -5.42 1.36 -4.21
C LEU A 87 -6.31 0.26 -4.81
N ASP A 88 -7.25 0.61 -5.68
CA ASP A 88 -8.15 -0.35 -6.33
C ASP A 88 -7.39 -1.29 -7.29
N ARG A 89 -6.20 -0.92 -7.78
CA ARG A 89 -5.30 -1.83 -8.51
C ARG A 89 -4.59 -2.85 -7.61
N LEU A 90 -4.36 -2.53 -6.34
CA LEU A 90 -3.82 -3.48 -5.35
C LEU A 90 -4.87 -4.51 -4.93
N ASP A 91 -6.06 -4.05 -4.60
CA ASP A 91 -7.26 -4.84 -4.29
C ASP A 91 -8.51 -4.01 -4.62
N LEU A 92 -9.48 -4.57 -5.34
CA LEU A 92 -10.68 -3.88 -5.83
C LEU A 92 -11.55 -3.25 -4.73
N ARG A 93 -11.38 -3.69 -3.48
CA ARG A 93 -12.12 -3.18 -2.31
C ARG A 93 -11.31 -2.18 -1.50
N LEU A 94 -9.98 -2.10 -1.73
CA LEU A 94 -9.08 -1.36 -0.87
C LEU A 94 -9.40 0.13 -0.86
N GLY A 95 -9.52 0.76 -2.02
CA GLY A 95 -9.79 2.19 -2.11
C GLY A 95 -11.08 2.60 -1.43
N LYS A 96 -12.16 1.82 -1.63
CA LYS A 96 -13.45 2.06 -0.97
C LYS A 96 -13.37 1.88 0.55
N ASN A 97 -12.75 0.78 1.01
CA ASN A 97 -12.62 0.49 2.43
C ASN A 97 -11.70 1.49 3.14
N TYR A 98 -10.62 1.89 2.48
CA TYR A 98 -9.70 2.91 2.99
C TYR A 98 -10.40 4.24 3.20
N GLN A 99 -11.14 4.73 2.21
CA GLN A 99 -11.84 5.99 2.33
C GLN A 99 -12.96 5.92 3.39
N ARG A 100 -13.85 4.92 3.29
CA ARG A 100 -15.06 4.87 4.11
C ARG A 100 -14.80 4.41 5.54
N TYR A 101 -13.90 3.46 5.74
CA TYR A 101 -13.72 2.86 7.07
C TYR A 101 -12.47 3.40 7.77
N PHE A 102 -11.40 3.63 7.04
CA PHE A 102 -10.18 4.16 7.63
C PHE A 102 -10.22 5.68 7.77
N ILE A 103 -10.31 6.43 6.67
CA ILE A 103 -10.26 7.90 6.69
C ILE A 103 -11.44 8.48 7.48
N GLU A 104 -12.68 8.15 7.09
CA GLU A 104 -13.87 8.64 7.79
C GLU A 104 -13.89 8.17 9.26
N GLY A 105 -13.40 6.95 9.55
CA GLY A 105 -13.30 6.43 10.90
C GLY A 105 -12.35 7.23 11.78
N VAL A 106 -11.14 7.52 11.29
CA VAL A 106 -10.16 8.34 12.02
C VAL A 106 -10.65 9.77 12.19
N GLU A 107 -11.25 10.36 11.15
CA GLU A 107 -11.76 11.73 11.19
C GLU A 107 -12.88 11.87 12.25
N ASN A 108 -13.88 10.97 12.23
CA ASN A 108 -14.93 10.98 13.24
C ASN A 108 -14.38 10.78 14.66
N TYR A 109 -13.47 9.83 14.83
CA TYR A 109 -12.87 9.56 16.14
C TYR A 109 -12.10 10.77 16.67
N ARG A 110 -11.25 11.39 15.85
CA ARG A 110 -10.47 12.58 16.20
C ARG A 110 -11.36 13.77 16.54
N LEU A 111 -12.33 14.09 15.65
CA LEU A 111 -13.27 15.20 15.86
C LEU A 111 -14.13 15.00 17.11
N GLY A 112 -14.59 13.76 17.35
CA GLY A 112 -15.34 13.42 18.54
C GLY A 112 -14.53 13.64 19.84
N ILE A 113 -13.23 13.31 19.84
CA ILE A 113 -12.35 13.59 20.99
C ILE A 113 -12.21 15.11 21.20
N GLU A 114 -11.92 15.87 20.14
CA GLU A 114 -11.74 17.32 20.20
C GLU A 114 -13.01 18.06 20.68
N ALA A 115 -14.17 17.58 20.27
CA ALA A 115 -15.47 18.16 20.64
C ALA A 115 -16.03 17.61 21.98
N GLY A 116 -15.46 16.54 22.53
CA GLY A 116 -16.06 15.80 23.65
C GLY A 116 -17.35 15.08 23.27
N ASP A 117 -17.54 14.76 21.98
CA ASP A 117 -18.74 14.08 21.47
C ASP A 117 -18.52 12.56 21.46
N GLU A 118 -19.05 11.88 22.48
CA GLU A 118 -18.95 10.43 22.59
C GLU A 118 -19.65 9.68 21.46
N THR A 119 -20.75 10.21 20.90
CA THR A 119 -21.46 9.57 19.80
C THR A 119 -20.61 9.56 18.55
N GLN A 120 -19.96 10.68 18.25
CA GLN A 120 -19.04 10.79 17.12
C GLN A 120 -17.80 9.92 17.31
N GLN A 121 -17.25 9.85 18.54
CA GLN A 121 -16.15 8.93 18.84
C GLN A 121 -16.52 7.46 18.60
N GLN A 122 -17.70 7.05 19.08
CA GLN A 122 -18.19 5.68 18.90
C GLN A 122 -18.41 5.34 17.43
N GLU A 123 -18.95 6.27 16.63
CA GLU A 123 -19.10 6.06 15.18
C GLU A 123 -17.73 5.90 14.50
N GLY A 124 -16.74 6.72 14.87
CA GLY A 124 -15.37 6.58 14.40
C GLY A 124 -14.78 5.19 14.72
N LEU A 125 -14.91 4.74 15.96
CA LEU A 125 -14.46 3.41 16.38
C LEU A 125 -15.17 2.28 15.64
N ARG A 126 -16.48 2.43 15.39
CA ARG A 126 -17.25 1.44 14.62
C ARG A 126 -16.73 1.30 13.17
N LEU A 127 -16.41 2.41 12.53
CA LEU A 127 -15.81 2.41 11.19
C LEU A 127 -14.41 1.80 11.20
N LEU A 128 -13.58 2.18 12.16
CA LEU A 128 -12.23 1.62 12.32
C LEU A 128 -12.24 0.11 12.60
N ALA A 129 -13.23 -0.41 13.31
CA ALA A 129 -13.40 -1.86 13.50
C ALA A 129 -13.65 -2.57 12.16
N ARG A 130 -14.43 -1.96 11.25
CA ARG A 130 -14.63 -2.49 9.88
C ARG A 130 -13.35 -2.46 9.05
N TRP A 131 -12.56 -1.40 9.20
CA TRP A 131 -11.25 -1.35 8.59
C TRP A 131 -10.32 -2.45 9.12
N ALA A 132 -10.25 -2.63 10.43
CA ALA A 132 -9.43 -3.66 11.05
C ALA A 132 -9.81 -5.08 10.62
N GLU A 133 -11.11 -5.37 10.48
CA GLU A 133 -11.61 -6.63 9.94
C GLU A 133 -11.12 -6.86 8.50
N PHE A 134 -11.29 -5.89 7.62
CA PHE A 134 -10.80 -5.95 6.24
C PHE A 134 -9.27 -6.12 6.20
N TRP A 135 -8.54 -5.32 6.97
CA TRP A 135 -7.08 -5.33 6.98
C TRP A 135 -6.49 -6.64 7.53
N SER A 136 -7.15 -7.27 8.49
CA SER A 136 -6.75 -8.58 9.02
C SER A 136 -6.84 -9.71 8.00
N GLN A 137 -7.72 -9.57 7.01
CA GLN A 137 -7.94 -10.57 5.97
C GLN A 137 -7.05 -10.34 4.73
N GLU A 138 -6.86 -9.10 4.33
CA GLU A 138 -6.25 -8.75 3.04
C GLU A 138 -4.90 -8.03 3.18
N GLY A 139 -4.57 -7.55 4.38
CA GLY A 139 -3.42 -6.65 4.61
C GLY A 139 -2.08 -7.27 4.21
N GLU A 140 -1.85 -8.54 4.48
CA GLU A 140 -0.61 -9.23 4.10
C GLU A 140 -0.44 -9.30 2.58
N ALA A 141 -1.50 -9.68 1.87
CA ALA A 141 -1.48 -9.74 0.41
C ALA A 141 -1.30 -8.36 -0.25
N ILE A 142 -1.89 -7.32 0.35
CA ILE A 142 -1.74 -5.93 -0.10
C ILE A 142 -0.30 -5.45 0.15
N GLN A 143 0.25 -5.70 1.33
CA GLN A 143 1.63 -5.32 1.68
C GLN A 143 2.66 -5.98 0.76
N ALA A 144 2.47 -7.25 0.41
CA ALA A 144 3.34 -7.94 -0.53
C ALA A 144 3.38 -7.26 -1.91
N LYS A 145 2.26 -6.69 -2.37
CA LYS A 145 2.19 -5.95 -3.64
C LYS A 145 2.79 -4.53 -3.57
N LEU A 146 2.95 -3.97 -2.36
CA LEU A 146 3.56 -2.65 -2.15
C LEU A 146 5.09 -2.70 -2.11
N GLN A 147 5.67 -3.88 -1.91
CA GLN A 147 7.13 -4.08 -1.90
C GLN A 147 7.54 -4.53 -3.29
N PRO A 148 8.23 -3.70 -4.09
CA PRO A 148 8.86 -4.18 -5.32
C PRO A 148 9.98 -5.16 -4.94
N ASP A 149 10.05 -6.29 -5.68
CA ASP A 149 11.15 -7.26 -5.61
C ASP A 149 12.52 -6.60 -5.86
#